data_4fbc73baa16932e206d2070791c4b80d
#
_entry.id   4fbc73baa16932e206d2070791c4b80d
#
_cell.length_a   1.000
_cell.length_b   1.000
_cell.length_c   1.000
_cell.angle_alpha   90.00
_cell.angle_beta   90.00
_cell.angle_gamma   90.00
#
_symmetry.space_group_name_H-M   'P 1'
#
loop_
_entity.id
_entity.type
_entity.pdbx_description
1 polymer ?
#
loop_
_entity_poly.entity_id
_entity_poly.type
_entity_poly.pdbx_seq_one_letter_code
_entity_poly.pdbx_strand_id
1 'polypeptide(L)'
;MNTVKVRNLELGNGIPAICIPNVGKTKEEILSLTKNYLSMHMDLMEWRMDWFEDVEDIDKVTALVKELRDVMGDTPLLCTFRTEKEGGVHPMSVEKYAELNKAVAATGNADIIDVEIFTGDAVVREMIDAIHAS
;
A
#
# COMPACT_ATOMS: atom_id res chain seq x y z
N MET A 1 4.46 -5.97 -25.49
CA MET A 1 4.66 -6.06 -24.03
C MET A 1 3.37 -5.57 -23.36
N ASN A 2 2.88 -6.30 -22.38
CA ASN A 2 1.67 -5.87 -21.67
C ASN A 2 2.03 -4.78 -20.67
N THR A 3 1.32 -3.65 -20.72
CA THR A 3 1.44 -2.56 -19.74
C THR A 3 0.31 -2.63 -18.72
N VAL A 4 0.51 -2.03 -17.56
CA VAL A 4 -0.52 -1.89 -16.53
C VAL A 4 -0.79 -0.42 -16.31
N LYS A 5 -2.04 -0.01 -16.51
CA LYS A 5 -2.46 1.38 -16.27
C LYS A 5 -3.02 1.51 -14.86
N VAL A 6 -2.45 2.45 -14.10
CA VAL A 6 -2.86 2.80 -12.74
C VAL A 6 -3.08 4.31 -12.70
N ARG A 7 -4.34 4.75 -12.71
CA ARG A 7 -4.69 6.17 -12.82
C ARG A 7 -4.05 6.83 -14.03
N ASN A 8 -3.22 7.86 -13.84
CA ASN A 8 -2.48 8.55 -14.90
C ASN A 8 -1.13 7.90 -15.25
N LEU A 9 -0.74 6.84 -14.53
CA LEU A 9 0.54 6.14 -14.71
C LEU A 9 0.35 4.88 -15.55
N GLU A 10 1.25 4.65 -16.51
CA GLU A 10 1.34 3.42 -17.29
C GLU A 10 2.68 2.71 -16.99
N LEU A 11 2.61 1.60 -16.27
CA LEU A 11 3.77 0.79 -15.90
C LEU A 11 4.14 -0.15 -17.05
N GLY A 12 5.44 -0.26 -17.34
CA GLY A 12 5.96 -1.12 -18.40
C GLY A 12 6.04 -0.45 -19.78
N ASN A 13 5.79 0.86 -19.85
CA ASN A 13 5.83 1.64 -21.10
C ASN A 13 7.13 2.47 -21.22
N GLY A 14 8.29 1.81 -21.18
CA GLY A 14 9.58 2.43 -21.46
C GLY A 14 10.32 2.94 -20.22
N ILE A 15 10.19 4.20 -19.83
CA ILE A 15 10.93 4.79 -18.70
C ILE A 15 10.40 4.24 -17.37
N PRO A 16 11.27 3.71 -16.47
CA PRO A 16 10.84 3.25 -15.16
C PRO A 16 10.19 4.35 -14.32
N ALA A 17 9.08 4.01 -13.65
CA ALA A 17 8.41 4.90 -12.71
C ALA A 17 9.22 5.07 -11.41
N ILE A 18 9.18 6.26 -10.83
CA ILE A 18 9.81 6.57 -9.54
C ILE A 18 8.79 6.36 -8.44
N CYS A 19 9.05 5.36 -7.58
CA CYS A 19 8.26 5.07 -6.39
C CYS A 19 9.01 5.50 -5.14
N ILE A 20 8.38 6.32 -4.28
CA ILE A 20 8.98 6.74 -3.02
C ILE A 20 8.28 6.04 -1.85
N PRO A 21 9.01 5.28 -1.00
CA PRO A 21 8.43 4.63 0.17
C PRO A 21 8.23 5.64 1.31
N ASN A 22 7.05 5.61 1.91
CA ASN A 22 6.72 6.35 3.11
C ASN A 22 6.78 5.40 4.31
N VAL A 23 7.74 5.63 5.20
CA VAL A 23 8.01 4.85 6.43
C VAL A 23 7.72 5.66 7.70
N GLY A 24 6.82 6.61 7.63
CA GLY A 24 6.36 7.37 8.79
C GLY A 24 5.74 6.46 9.85
N LYS A 25 5.88 6.86 11.12
CA LYS A 25 5.38 6.07 12.27
C LYS A 25 4.03 6.55 12.75
N THR A 26 3.82 7.86 12.81
CA THR A 26 2.55 8.44 13.21
C THR A 26 1.75 8.90 11.98
N LYS A 27 0.44 9.03 12.15
CA LYS A 27 -0.43 9.58 11.11
C LYS A 27 0.06 10.94 10.61
N GLU A 28 0.39 11.84 11.53
CA GLU A 28 0.87 13.20 11.22
C GLU A 28 2.16 13.18 10.41
N GLU A 29 3.09 12.31 10.78
CA GLU A 29 4.35 12.12 10.06
C GLU A 29 4.11 11.56 8.66
N ILE A 30 3.26 10.54 8.52
CA ILE A 30 2.90 9.93 7.24
C ILE A 30 2.29 10.97 6.29
N LEU A 31 1.32 11.75 6.77
CA LEU A 31 0.68 12.79 5.96
C LEU A 31 1.64 13.93 5.59
N SER A 32 2.53 14.33 6.51
CA SER A 32 3.54 15.34 6.27
C SER A 32 4.56 14.89 5.22
N LEU A 33 5.06 13.66 5.33
CA LEU A 33 5.96 13.05 4.33
C LEU A 33 5.29 12.95 2.96
N THR A 34 4.03 12.56 2.91
CA THR A 34 3.27 12.47 1.66
C THR A 34 3.21 13.82 0.94
N LYS A 35 2.87 14.89 1.67
CA LYS A 35 2.84 16.26 1.10
C LYS A 35 4.22 16.70 0.59
N ASN A 36 5.28 16.35 1.33
CA ASN A 36 6.64 16.65 0.92
C ASN A 36 7.02 15.88 -0.38
N TYR A 37 6.70 14.60 -0.46
CA TYR A 37 6.99 13.79 -1.65
C TYR A 37 6.21 14.25 -2.88
N LEU A 38 4.97 14.72 -2.71
CA LEU A 38 4.18 15.29 -3.81
C LEU A 38 4.79 16.57 -4.39
N SER A 39 5.63 17.28 -3.63
CA SER A 39 6.39 18.43 -4.13
C SER A 39 7.65 18.05 -4.92
N MET A 40 8.02 16.77 -4.91
CA MET A 40 9.12 16.20 -5.66
C MET A 40 8.62 15.52 -6.94
N HIS A 41 9.56 15.08 -7.80
CA HIS A 41 9.19 14.20 -8.92
C HIS A 41 8.97 12.77 -8.39
N MET A 42 7.71 12.38 -8.26
CA MET A 42 7.27 11.07 -7.80
C MET A 42 6.12 10.58 -8.68
N ASP A 43 6.24 9.38 -9.22
CA ASP A 43 5.18 8.79 -10.07
C ASP A 43 4.15 8.05 -9.23
N LEU A 44 4.58 7.38 -8.16
CA LEU A 44 3.70 6.73 -7.19
C LEU A 44 4.36 6.70 -5.81
N MET A 45 3.55 6.55 -4.76
CA MET A 45 4.05 6.40 -3.39
C MET A 45 3.72 5.01 -2.87
N GLU A 46 4.69 4.36 -2.22
CA GLU A 46 4.47 3.18 -1.42
C GLU A 46 4.24 3.58 0.05
N TRP A 47 3.08 3.30 0.60
CA TRP A 47 2.92 3.40 2.05
C TRP A 47 3.31 2.07 2.71
N ARG A 48 4.38 2.09 3.48
CA ARG A 48 4.89 0.98 4.28
C ARG A 48 4.12 0.89 5.60
N MET A 49 3.01 0.16 5.58
CA MET A 49 2.09 0.02 6.72
C MET A 49 2.76 -0.61 7.95
N ASP A 50 3.76 -1.45 7.76
CA ASP A 50 4.50 -2.10 8.84
C ASP A 50 5.27 -1.12 9.76
N TRP A 51 5.51 0.11 9.31
CA TRP A 51 6.10 1.18 10.13
C TRP A 51 5.08 1.98 10.94
N PHE A 52 3.80 1.89 10.59
CA PHE A 52 2.75 2.65 11.27
C PHE A 52 2.50 2.11 12.68
N GLU A 53 2.56 2.98 13.70
CA GLU A 53 2.42 2.59 15.09
C GLU A 53 1.08 1.94 15.46
N ASP A 54 0.01 2.31 14.74
CA ASP A 54 -1.35 1.78 14.94
C ASP A 54 -1.73 0.72 13.90
N VAL A 55 -0.78 0.05 13.25
CA VAL A 55 -1.05 -0.91 12.16
C VAL A 55 -1.94 -2.09 12.55
N GLU A 56 -1.99 -2.43 13.84
CA GLU A 56 -2.86 -3.48 14.38
C GLU A 56 -4.34 -3.06 14.45
N ASP A 57 -4.62 -1.76 14.40
CA ASP A 57 -5.97 -1.20 14.39
C ASP A 57 -6.43 -0.96 12.96
N ILE A 58 -7.21 -1.90 12.41
CA ILE A 58 -7.68 -1.88 11.02
C ILE A 58 -8.52 -0.62 10.74
N ASP A 59 -9.31 -0.13 11.68
CA ASP A 59 -10.12 1.07 11.50
C ASP A 59 -9.23 2.31 11.31
N LYS A 60 -8.15 2.41 12.08
CA LYS A 60 -7.16 3.49 11.91
C LYS A 60 -6.41 3.38 10.60
N VAL A 61 -6.04 2.17 10.19
CA VAL A 61 -5.39 1.94 8.90
C VAL A 61 -6.29 2.35 7.74
N THR A 62 -7.52 1.88 7.70
CA THR A 62 -8.47 2.18 6.62
C THR A 62 -8.84 3.66 6.57
N ALA A 63 -8.97 4.32 7.73
CA ALA A 63 -9.17 5.77 7.81
C ALA A 63 -7.97 6.53 7.22
N LEU A 64 -6.74 6.10 7.52
CA LEU A 64 -5.53 6.74 6.99
C LEU A 64 -5.36 6.52 5.49
N VAL A 65 -5.72 5.35 4.95
CA VAL A 65 -5.74 5.11 3.49
C VAL A 65 -6.64 6.12 2.79
N LYS A 66 -7.81 6.42 3.35
CA LYS A 66 -8.72 7.44 2.81
C LYS A 66 -8.10 8.83 2.85
N GLU A 67 -7.50 9.22 3.98
CA GLU A 67 -6.83 10.51 4.11
C GLU A 67 -5.65 10.64 3.13
N LEU A 68 -4.87 9.57 2.94
CA LEU A 68 -3.80 9.51 1.93
C LEU A 68 -4.36 9.71 0.52
N ARG A 69 -5.48 9.06 0.19
CA ARG A 69 -6.13 9.25 -1.11
C ARG A 69 -6.53 10.70 -1.32
N ASP A 70 -7.10 11.34 -0.32
CA ASP A 70 -7.53 12.75 -0.40
C ASP A 70 -6.33 13.68 -0.62
N VAL A 71 -5.22 13.45 0.05
CA VAL A 71 -3.98 14.25 -0.08
C VAL A 71 -3.30 14.00 -1.42
N MET A 72 -3.24 12.76 -1.89
CA MET A 72 -2.51 12.36 -3.10
C MET A 72 -3.27 12.70 -4.41
N GLY A 73 -4.56 12.97 -4.33
CA GLY A 73 -5.37 13.24 -5.52
C GLY A 73 -5.29 12.08 -6.51
N ASP A 74 -4.76 12.31 -7.72
CA ASP A 74 -4.66 11.31 -8.78
C ASP A 74 -3.30 10.58 -8.84
N THR A 75 -2.42 10.81 -7.87
CA THR A 75 -1.15 10.08 -7.75
C THR A 75 -1.40 8.66 -7.23
N PRO A 76 -0.89 7.61 -7.90
CA PRO A 76 -1.09 6.23 -7.46
C PRO A 76 -0.54 5.94 -6.07
N LEU A 77 -1.31 5.18 -5.28
CA LEU A 77 -0.97 4.72 -3.94
C LEU A 77 -0.81 3.19 -3.93
N LEU A 78 0.40 2.74 -3.64
CA LEU A 78 0.73 1.36 -3.33
C LEU A 78 0.72 1.17 -1.81
N CYS A 79 -0.07 0.24 -1.30
CA CYS A 79 -0.07 -0.15 0.11
C CYS A 79 0.68 -1.47 0.31
N THR A 80 1.70 -1.44 1.16
CA THR A 80 2.56 -2.60 1.46
C THR A 80 2.65 -2.82 2.96
N PHE A 81 2.28 -4.01 3.43
CA PHE A 81 2.73 -4.49 4.73
C PHE A 81 3.88 -5.47 4.49
N ARG A 82 5.11 -5.06 4.77
CA ARG A 82 6.29 -5.92 4.66
C ARG A 82 6.40 -6.78 5.90
N THR A 83 6.29 -8.11 5.75
CA THR A 83 6.42 -9.04 6.90
C THR A 83 7.86 -9.11 7.39
N GLU A 84 8.04 -9.48 8.68
CA GLU A 84 9.39 -9.67 9.24
C GLU A 84 10.21 -10.68 8.46
N LYS A 85 9.58 -11.73 7.93
CA LYS A 85 10.27 -12.76 7.12
C LYS A 85 10.94 -12.19 5.87
N GLU A 86 10.39 -11.11 5.34
CA GLU A 86 10.91 -10.43 4.14
C GLU A 86 11.51 -9.05 4.46
N GLY A 87 11.88 -8.81 5.73
CA GLY A 87 12.63 -7.63 6.14
C GLY A 87 11.79 -6.48 6.69
N GLY A 88 10.53 -6.70 7.00
CA GLY A 88 9.67 -5.74 7.68
C GLY A 88 10.00 -5.55 9.16
N VAL A 89 9.37 -4.56 9.79
CA VAL A 89 9.71 -4.13 11.16
C VAL A 89 8.66 -4.48 12.21
N HIS A 90 7.48 -4.96 11.78
CA HIS A 90 6.37 -5.26 12.68
C HIS A 90 5.96 -6.74 12.56
N PRO A 91 5.97 -7.52 13.66
CA PRO A 91 5.51 -8.90 13.65
C PRO A 91 3.98 -8.95 13.45
N MET A 92 3.50 -9.84 12.58
CA MET A 92 2.08 -10.04 12.34
C MET A 92 1.80 -11.48 11.95
N SER A 93 0.68 -12.05 12.43
CA SER A 93 0.24 -13.36 11.99
C SER A 93 -0.23 -13.33 10.52
N VAL A 94 -0.19 -14.50 9.86
CA VAL A 94 -0.65 -14.64 8.47
C VAL A 94 -2.12 -14.24 8.34
N GLU A 95 -2.96 -14.62 9.30
CA GLU A 95 -4.39 -14.31 9.34
C GLU A 95 -4.63 -12.81 9.42
N LYS A 96 -3.90 -12.12 10.30
CA LYS A 96 -4.00 -10.66 10.47
C LYS A 96 -3.48 -9.91 9.25
N TYR A 97 -2.39 -10.39 8.66
CA TYR A 97 -1.84 -9.85 7.41
C TYR A 97 -2.86 -9.93 6.26
N ALA A 98 -3.53 -11.07 6.11
CA ALA A 98 -4.56 -11.24 5.09
C ALA A 98 -5.79 -10.35 5.37
N GLU A 99 -6.23 -10.26 6.63
CA GLU A 99 -7.32 -9.38 7.05
C GLU A 99 -7.02 -7.91 6.74
N LEU A 100 -5.81 -7.46 7.08
CA LEU A 100 -5.35 -6.08 6.82
C LEU A 100 -5.38 -5.75 5.32
N ASN A 101 -4.77 -6.59 4.48
CA ASN A 101 -4.73 -6.35 3.04
C ASN A 101 -6.13 -6.35 2.41
N LYS A 102 -7.01 -7.26 2.83
CA LYS A 102 -8.41 -7.28 2.36
C LYS A 102 -9.18 -6.04 2.80
N ALA A 103 -8.99 -5.58 4.04
CA ALA A 103 -9.64 -4.37 4.55
C ALA A 103 -9.18 -3.12 3.80
N VAL A 104 -7.89 -3.00 3.52
CA VAL A 104 -7.34 -1.89 2.72
C VAL A 104 -7.91 -1.91 1.30
N ALA A 105 -7.97 -3.08 0.65
CA ALA A 105 -8.57 -3.23 -0.67
C ALA A 105 -10.04 -2.79 -0.69
N ALA A 106 -10.83 -3.22 0.31
CA ALA A 106 -12.25 -2.91 0.43
C ALA A 106 -12.55 -1.41 0.57
N THR A 107 -11.57 -0.58 0.95
CA THR A 107 -11.76 0.88 0.97
C THR A 107 -11.94 1.50 -0.41
N GLY A 108 -11.43 0.85 -1.47
CA GLY A 108 -11.38 1.41 -2.82
C GLY A 108 -10.44 2.61 -2.97
N ASN A 109 -9.60 2.91 -1.97
CA ASN A 109 -8.71 4.07 -1.95
C ASN A 109 -7.25 3.75 -2.25
N ALA A 110 -6.83 2.49 -2.14
CA ALA A 110 -5.53 2.02 -2.61
C ALA A 110 -5.63 1.59 -4.08
N ASP A 111 -4.59 1.88 -4.86
CA ASP A 111 -4.55 1.52 -6.28
C ASP A 111 -3.83 0.19 -6.51
N ILE A 112 -2.82 -0.10 -5.68
CA ILE A 112 -2.02 -1.32 -5.74
C ILE A 112 -1.83 -1.83 -4.31
N ILE A 113 -1.91 -3.16 -4.14
CA ILE A 113 -1.62 -3.82 -2.85
C ILE A 113 -0.53 -4.87 -3.09
N ASP A 114 0.54 -4.79 -2.31
CA ASP A 114 1.61 -5.78 -2.32
C ASP A 114 1.17 -7.06 -1.59
N VAL A 115 1.29 -8.19 -2.24
CA VAL A 115 1.01 -9.51 -1.67
C VAL A 115 2.25 -10.39 -1.76
N GLU A 116 2.75 -10.82 -0.60
CA GLU A 116 3.92 -11.70 -0.52
C GLU A 116 3.54 -13.14 -0.88
N ILE A 117 4.05 -13.63 -2.00
CA ILE A 117 3.65 -14.91 -2.59
C ILE A 117 4.04 -16.15 -1.76
N PHE A 118 5.03 -16.02 -0.87
CA PHE A 118 5.47 -17.11 0.00
C PHE A 118 4.68 -17.22 1.32
N THR A 119 3.61 -16.45 1.48
CA THR A 119 2.71 -16.50 2.65
C THR A 119 1.92 -17.81 2.73
N GLY A 120 1.69 -18.47 1.59
CA GLY A 120 0.94 -19.71 1.45
C GLY A 120 -0.10 -19.62 0.33
N ASP A 121 -0.16 -20.62 -0.53
CA ASP A 121 -0.95 -20.58 -1.78
C ASP A 121 -2.43 -20.24 -1.56
N ALA A 122 -3.06 -20.85 -0.56
CA ALA A 122 -4.48 -20.63 -0.28
C ALA A 122 -4.77 -19.21 0.17
N VAL A 123 -3.96 -18.68 1.09
CA VAL A 123 -4.09 -17.31 1.64
C VAL A 123 -3.79 -16.28 0.55
N VAL A 124 -2.75 -16.52 -0.25
CA VAL A 124 -2.39 -15.63 -1.38
C VAL A 124 -3.53 -15.54 -2.39
N ARG A 125 -4.13 -16.66 -2.78
CA ARG A 125 -5.28 -16.67 -3.70
C ARG A 125 -6.46 -15.91 -3.12
N GLU A 126 -6.82 -16.16 -1.85
CA GLU A 126 -7.91 -15.45 -1.17
C GLU A 126 -7.69 -13.93 -1.16
N MET A 127 -6.47 -13.48 -0.85
CA MET A 127 -6.14 -12.05 -0.89
C MET A 127 -6.25 -11.47 -2.29
N ILE A 128 -5.68 -12.14 -3.30
CA ILE A 128 -5.71 -11.69 -4.69
C ILE A 128 -7.15 -11.58 -5.19
N ASP A 129 -7.99 -12.57 -4.93
CA ASP A 129 -9.40 -12.58 -5.33
C ASP A 129 -10.16 -11.41 -4.68
N ALA A 130 -9.93 -11.16 -3.38
CA ALA A 130 -10.54 -10.04 -2.67
C ALA A 130 -10.07 -8.67 -3.20
N ILE A 131 -8.77 -8.53 -3.49
CA ILE A 131 -8.18 -7.30 -4.06
C ILE A 131 -8.74 -7.01 -5.45
N HIS A 132 -8.85 -8.02 -6.31
CA HIS A 132 -9.36 -7.84 -7.66
C HIS A 132 -10.86 -7.61 -7.73
N ALA A 133 -11.61 -7.97 -6.67
CA ALA A 133 -13.04 -7.75 -6.57
C ALA A 133 -13.43 -6.37 -6.00
N SER A 134 -12.47 -5.59 -5.52
CA SER A 134 -12.69 -4.31 -4.84
C SER A 134 -12.60 -3.09 -5.77
#